data_b596049ddfcbd18b465bd65e540d39da
#
_entry.id   b596049ddfcbd18b465bd65e540d39da
#
_cell.length_a   1.000
_cell.length_b   1.000
_cell.length_c   1.000
_cell.angle_alpha   90.00
_cell.angle_beta   90.00
_cell.angle_gamma   90.00
#
_symmetry.space_group_name_H-M   'P 1'
#
loop_
_entity.id
_entity.type
_entity.pdbx_description
1 polymer ?
#
loop_
_entity_poly.entity_id
_entity_poly.type
_entity_poly.pdbx_seq_one_letter_code
_entity_poly.pdbx_strand_id
1 'polypeptide(L)'
;MSAFDTVVKFFQDSGLFIYPSLLIMSVGLAIAIERFIFLQRARAQNRRVWSQLQPLLQGGRFREARELSTQSDAAVGRIVANGLDRLQSPGRREDIDAAMEEGMMQIVPRLEKRTHYIATFANVITLVGLLGTIIGLIKGFTAVAAVNPAEKAEMLSASISIAMNNTAFALMVAIPFLLIHAFLQARTGEIVDGLEAAKISFLNTVQRMRAESQVGQGGHAAPFAASAQPAHEPYPNPVGHGASHLAQAHPGHGTHTGTAGPAARPAHAAHALRGA
;
A
#
# COMPACT_ATOMS: atom_id res chain seq x y z
N MET A 1 -40.60 -3.06 27.01
CA MET A 1 -40.28 -3.36 25.61
C MET A 1 -38.86 -3.95 25.59
N SER A 2 -38.71 -5.16 25.10
CA SER A 2 -37.34 -5.75 24.97
C SER A 2 -36.60 -5.07 23.82
N ALA A 3 -35.27 -5.04 23.88
CA ALA A 3 -34.45 -4.55 22.76
C ALA A 3 -34.80 -5.26 21.44
N PHE A 4 -35.21 -6.49 21.55
CA PHE A 4 -35.69 -7.31 20.42
C PHE A 4 -36.94 -6.76 19.78
N ASP A 5 -37.95 -6.37 20.57
CA ASP A 5 -39.23 -5.78 20.08
C ASP A 5 -38.95 -4.47 19.34
N THR A 6 -38.03 -3.66 19.84
CA THR A 6 -37.63 -2.41 19.19
C THR A 6 -37.01 -2.64 17.83
N VAL A 7 -36.09 -3.63 17.72
CA VAL A 7 -35.45 -4.00 16.47
C VAL A 7 -36.47 -4.55 15.47
N VAL A 8 -37.34 -5.48 15.88
CA VAL A 8 -38.38 -6.04 14.99
C VAL A 8 -39.29 -4.93 14.47
N LYS A 9 -39.73 -4.03 15.34
CA LYS A 9 -40.60 -2.90 14.97
C LYS A 9 -39.88 -1.95 13.98
N PHE A 10 -38.59 -1.68 14.20
CA PHE A 10 -37.80 -0.87 13.31
C PHE A 10 -37.73 -1.49 11.88
N PHE A 11 -37.58 -2.81 11.78
CA PHE A 11 -37.62 -3.50 10.50
C PHE A 11 -38.99 -3.50 9.83
N GLN A 12 -40.07 -3.67 10.61
CA GLN A 12 -41.42 -3.63 10.10
C GLN A 12 -41.81 -2.24 9.57
N ASP A 13 -41.32 -1.20 10.24
CA ASP A 13 -41.64 0.19 9.92
C ASP A 13 -40.73 0.78 8.81
N SER A 14 -39.73 0.07 8.35
CA SER A 14 -38.70 0.60 7.39
C SER A 14 -39.08 0.46 5.91
N GLY A 15 -40.23 -0.19 5.58
CA GLY A 15 -40.70 -0.30 4.19
C GLY A 15 -39.88 -1.19 3.26
N LEU A 16 -40.15 -1.09 1.94
CA LEU A 16 -39.60 -2.02 0.92
C LEU A 16 -38.06 -1.95 0.73
N PHE A 17 -37.46 -0.78 0.98
CA PHE A 17 -36.02 -0.54 0.72
C PHE A 17 -35.07 -1.19 1.73
N ILE A 18 -35.59 -1.72 2.82
CA ILE A 18 -34.77 -2.47 3.78
C ILE A 18 -34.30 -3.82 3.22
N TYR A 19 -35.09 -4.47 2.36
CA TYR A 19 -34.72 -5.78 1.79
C TYR A 19 -33.47 -5.76 0.91
N PRO A 20 -33.33 -4.84 -0.08
CA PRO A 20 -32.08 -4.71 -0.84
C PRO A 20 -30.91 -4.34 0.06
N SER A 21 -31.13 -3.48 1.09
CA SER A 21 -30.08 -3.13 2.05
C SER A 21 -29.61 -4.34 2.87
N LEU A 22 -30.50 -5.21 3.31
CA LEU A 22 -30.19 -6.46 4.01
C LEU A 22 -29.41 -7.43 3.12
N LEU A 23 -29.79 -7.54 1.84
CA LEU A 23 -29.05 -8.38 0.89
C LEU A 23 -27.62 -7.90 0.73
N ILE A 24 -27.42 -6.61 0.51
CA ILE A 24 -26.09 -5.99 0.38
C ILE A 24 -25.29 -6.18 1.66
N MET A 25 -25.90 -5.97 2.83
CA MET A 25 -25.26 -6.20 4.12
C MET A 25 -24.79 -7.65 4.28
N SER A 26 -25.67 -8.62 3.95
CA SER A 26 -25.32 -10.05 4.08
C SER A 26 -24.16 -10.46 3.19
N VAL A 27 -24.16 -10.04 1.92
CA VAL A 27 -23.07 -10.30 0.97
C VAL A 27 -21.79 -9.60 1.41
N GLY A 28 -21.88 -8.34 1.78
CA GLY A 28 -20.73 -7.56 2.24
C GLY A 28 -20.10 -8.13 3.51
N LEU A 29 -20.92 -8.58 4.47
CA LEU A 29 -20.44 -9.21 5.69
C LEU A 29 -19.76 -10.56 5.42
N ALA A 30 -20.31 -11.37 4.52
CA ALA A 30 -19.70 -12.63 4.10
C ALA A 30 -18.31 -12.41 3.49
N ILE A 31 -18.17 -11.40 2.62
CA ILE A 31 -16.88 -11.03 2.02
C ILE A 31 -15.93 -10.49 3.09
N ALA A 32 -16.39 -9.67 4.02
CA ALA A 32 -15.58 -9.12 5.10
C ALA A 32 -14.98 -10.24 5.98
N ILE A 33 -15.79 -11.23 6.37
CA ILE A 33 -15.36 -12.39 7.16
C ILE A 33 -14.36 -13.25 6.36
N GLU A 34 -14.68 -13.57 5.09
CA GLU A 34 -13.76 -14.31 4.21
C GLU A 34 -12.40 -13.65 4.14
N ARG A 35 -12.38 -12.33 3.93
CA ARG A 35 -11.15 -11.55 3.81
C ARG A 35 -10.35 -11.48 5.11
N PHE A 36 -11.03 -11.28 6.22
CA PHE A 36 -10.38 -11.29 7.52
C PHE A 36 -9.65 -12.61 7.77
N ILE A 37 -10.34 -13.74 7.56
CA ILE A 37 -9.74 -15.08 7.73
C ILE A 37 -8.58 -15.30 6.76
N PHE A 38 -8.75 -14.93 5.49
CA PHE A 38 -7.71 -15.06 4.47
C PHE A 38 -6.44 -14.30 4.83
N LEU A 39 -6.54 -13.00 5.19
CA LEU A 39 -5.38 -12.19 5.55
C LEU A 39 -4.69 -12.67 6.83
N GLN A 40 -5.45 -13.11 7.83
CA GLN A 40 -4.88 -13.70 9.04
C GLN A 40 -4.08 -14.98 8.73
N ARG A 41 -4.60 -15.86 7.89
CA ARG A 41 -3.90 -17.07 7.46
C ARG A 41 -2.65 -16.73 6.63
N ALA A 42 -2.76 -15.82 5.67
CA ALA A 42 -1.64 -15.38 4.85
C ALA A 42 -0.50 -14.80 5.70
N ARG A 43 -0.83 -13.94 6.67
CA ARG A 43 0.16 -13.36 7.61
C ARG A 43 0.85 -14.46 8.43
N ALA A 44 0.09 -15.37 9.00
CA ALA A 44 0.62 -16.46 9.81
C ALA A 44 1.54 -17.39 9.01
N GLN A 45 1.14 -17.74 7.77
CA GLN A 45 1.95 -18.57 6.88
C GLN A 45 3.24 -17.87 6.47
N ASN A 46 3.16 -16.61 6.03
CA ASN A 46 4.35 -15.84 5.66
C ASN A 46 5.34 -15.74 6.81
N ARG A 47 4.87 -15.47 8.03
CA ARG A 47 5.73 -15.39 9.21
C ARG A 47 6.40 -16.72 9.53
N ARG A 48 5.67 -17.84 9.46
CA ARG A 48 6.21 -19.19 9.69
C ARG A 48 7.28 -19.54 8.67
N VAL A 49 6.98 -19.37 7.40
CA VAL A 49 7.90 -19.70 6.32
C VAL A 49 9.15 -18.83 6.38
N TRP A 50 8.98 -17.53 6.63
CA TRP A 50 10.13 -16.62 6.76
C TRP A 50 11.04 -16.99 7.93
N SER A 51 10.49 -17.34 9.09
CA SER A 51 11.30 -17.76 10.25
C SER A 51 12.12 -19.03 10.01
N GLN A 52 11.70 -19.89 9.07
CA GLN A 52 12.44 -21.07 8.65
C GLN A 52 13.44 -20.76 7.54
N LEU A 53 13.11 -19.88 6.62
CA LEU A 53 13.97 -19.48 5.50
C LEU A 53 15.16 -18.63 5.96
N GLN A 54 14.94 -17.71 6.86
CA GLN A 54 15.96 -16.77 7.31
C GLN A 54 17.24 -17.43 7.80
N PRO A 55 17.25 -18.45 8.71
CA PRO A 55 18.47 -19.13 9.13
C PRO A 55 19.13 -19.93 8.01
N LEU A 56 18.37 -20.51 7.10
CA LEU A 56 18.93 -21.22 5.94
C LEU A 56 19.66 -20.28 4.98
N LEU A 57 19.07 -19.11 4.73
CA LEU A 57 19.67 -18.08 3.91
C LEU A 57 20.94 -17.53 4.54
N GLN A 58 20.90 -17.21 5.84
CA GLN A 58 22.07 -16.71 6.59
C GLN A 58 23.21 -17.73 6.68
N GLY A 59 22.87 -19.02 6.72
CA GLY A 59 23.84 -20.12 6.71
C GLY A 59 24.35 -20.53 5.33
N GLY A 60 23.94 -19.86 4.24
CA GLY A 60 24.34 -20.20 2.86
C GLY A 60 23.71 -21.48 2.32
N ARG A 61 22.74 -22.04 3.01
CA ARG A 61 22.09 -23.31 2.63
C ARG A 61 21.01 -23.07 1.57
N PHE A 62 21.40 -22.47 0.44
CA PHE A 62 20.48 -22.05 -0.61
C PHE A 62 19.66 -23.18 -1.23
N ARG A 63 20.24 -24.39 -1.28
CA ARG A 63 19.52 -25.56 -1.83
C ARG A 63 18.32 -25.93 -0.96
N GLU A 64 18.50 -25.99 0.34
CA GLU A 64 17.43 -26.30 1.29
C GLU A 64 16.42 -25.15 1.37
N ALA A 65 16.90 -23.91 1.35
CA ALA A 65 16.03 -22.73 1.28
C ALA A 65 15.13 -22.75 0.04
N ARG A 66 15.67 -23.18 -1.12
CA ARG A 66 14.92 -23.33 -2.36
C ARG A 66 13.85 -24.42 -2.25
N GLU A 67 14.20 -25.57 -1.71
CA GLU A 67 13.27 -26.69 -1.53
C GLU A 67 12.11 -26.28 -0.62
N LEU A 68 12.39 -25.67 0.53
CA LEU A 68 11.39 -25.14 1.43
C LEU A 68 10.50 -24.07 0.76
N SER A 69 11.11 -23.17 -0.02
CA SER A 69 10.40 -22.10 -0.72
C SER A 69 9.44 -22.63 -1.79
N THR A 70 9.87 -23.66 -2.54
CA THR A 70 9.09 -24.27 -3.61
C THR A 70 7.93 -25.10 -3.08
N GLN A 71 8.10 -25.75 -1.91
CA GLN A 71 7.05 -26.54 -1.26
C GLN A 71 6.02 -25.65 -0.55
N SER A 72 6.33 -24.37 -0.35
CA SER A 72 5.49 -23.46 0.40
C SER A 72 4.51 -22.70 -0.50
N ASP A 73 3.23 -22.67 -0.11
CA ASP A 73 2.20 -21.82 -0.72
C ASP A 73 2.24 -20.37 -0.22
N ALA A 74 3.10 -20.06 0.76
CA ALA A 74 3.22 -18.72 1.31
C ALA A 74 3.78 -17.74 0.28
N ALA A 75 3.30 -16.50 0.31
CA ALA A 75 3.75 -15.45 -0.60
C ALA A 75 5.27 -15.21 -0.52
N VAL A 76 5.81 -15.16 0.70
CA VAL A 76 7.25 -14.99 0.93
C VAL A 76 8.08 -16.14 0.34
N GLY A 77 7.57 -17.38 0.41
CA GLY A 77 8.22 -18.55 -0.19
C GLY A 77 8.35 -18.39 -1.70
N ARG A 78 7.28 -18.01 -2.39
CA ARG A 78 7.29 -17.80 -3.86
C ARG A 78 8.25 -16.72 -4.30
N ILE A 79 8.29 -15.58 -3.58
CA ILE A 79 9.19 -14.46 -3.88
C ILE A 79 10.65 -14.89 -3.69
N VAL A 80 10.96 -15.60 -2.59
CA VAL A 80 12.30 -16.09 -2.32
C VAL A 80 12.72 -17.19 -3.32
N ALA A 81 11.77 -18.06 -3.73
CA ALA A 81 12.03 -19.07 -4.77
C ALA A 81 12.46 -18.43 -6.09
N ASN A 82 11.76 -17.38 -6.55
CA ASN A 82 12.14 -16.63 -7.75
C ASN A 82 13.55 -16.03 -7.64
N GLY A 83 13.89 -15.45 -6.48
CA GLY A 83 15.22 -14.93 -6.21
C GLY A 83 16.30 -16.01 -6.21
N LEU A 84 16.04 -17.18 -5.60
CA LEU A 84 16.95 -18.31 -5.54
C LEU A 84 17.14 -18.96 -6.92
N ASP A 85 16.11 -19.05 -7.73
CA ASP A 85 16.20 -19.57 -9.11
C ASP A 85 17.08 -18.66 -9.96
N ARG A 86 16.98 -17.36 -9.80
CA ARG A 86 17.82 -16.40 -10.51
C ARG A 86 19.25 -16.41 -10.00
N LEU A 87 19.47 -16.72 -8.71
CA LEU A 87 20.80 -16.82 -8.12
C LEU A 87 21.66 -17.94 -8.76
N GLN A 88 21.02 -19.01 -9.27
CA GLN A 88 21.72 -20.12 -9.96
C GLN A 88 22.27 -19.74 -11.35
N SER A 89 21.73 -18.68 -11.94
CA SER A 89 22.24 -18.13 -13.21
C SER A 89 23.29 -17.05 -12.93
N PRO A 90 24.31 -16.89 -13.79
CA PRO A 90 25.23 -15.77 -13.67
C PRO A 90 24.47 -14.47 -13.87
N GLY A 91 24.10 -13.81 -12.78
CA GLY A 91 23.28 -12.60 -12.76
C GLY A 91 23.82 -11.59 -11.77
N ARG A 92 23.54 -10.32 -12.04
CA ARG A 92 23.81 -9.21 -11.14
C ARG A 92 22.76 -9.18 -10.03
N ARG A 93 22.98 -8.32 -9.02
CA ARG A 93 21.98 -8.07 -7.96
C ARG A 93 20.66 -7.62 -8.54
N GLU A 94 20.73 -6.74 -9.53
CA GLU A 94 19.58 -6.15 -10.22
C GLU A 94 18.67 -7.22 -10.86
N ASP A 95 19.28 -8.28 -11.41
CA ASP A 95 18.52 -9.39 -12.02
C ASP A 95 17.76 -10.21 -10.98
N ILE A 96 18.34 -10.38 -9.79
CA ILE A 96 17.70 -11.08 -8.67
C ILE A 96 16.57 -10.22 -8.10
N ASP A 97 16.82 -8.93 -7.91
CA ASP A 97 15.83 -7.97 -7.44
C ASP A 97 14.63 -7.91 -8.39
N ALA A 98 14.87 -7.81 -9.68
CA ALA A 98 13.82 -7.80 -10.71
C ALA A 98 12.98 -9.08 -10.70
N ALA A 99 13.59 -10.27 -10.53
CA ALA A 99 12.85 -11.52 -10.45
C ALA A 99 11.97 -11.61 -9.18
N MET A 100 12.46 -11.09 -8.05
CA MET A 100 11.68 -11.03 -6.82
C MET A 100 10.56 -10.00 -6.92
N GLU A 101 10.81 -8.85 -7.58
CA GLU A 101 9.81 -7.82 -7.83
C GLU A 101 8.69 -8.34 -8.74
N GLU A 102 9.03 -9.08 -9.80
CA GLU A 102 8.04 -9.76 -10.63
C GLU A 102 7.14 -10.68 -9.80
N GLY A 103 7.72 -11.43 -8.87
CA GLY A 103 6.97 -12.26 -7.92
C GLY A 103 6.03 -11.44 -7.03
N MET A 104 6.47 -10.27 -6.56
CA MET A 104 5.63 -9.36 -5.78
C MET A 104 4.47 -8.80 -6.60
N MET A 105 4.73 -8.35 -7.83
CA MET A 105 3.69 -7.84 -8.75
C MET A 105 2.57 -8.86 -9.03
N GLN A 106 2.87 -10.16 -8.98
CA GLN A 106 1.88 -11.23 -9.13
C GLN A 106 1.08 -11.50 -7.85
N ILE A 107 1.68 -11.27 -6.69
CA ILE A 107 1.12 -11.63 -5.37
C ILE A 107 0.29 -10.49 -4.78
N VAL A 108 0.78 -9.24 -4.84
CA VAL A 108 0.13 -8.08 -4.22
C VAL A 108 -1.33 -7.92 -4.67
N PRO A 109 -1.67 -7.99 -5.97
CA PRO A 109 -3.06 -7.87 -6.41
C PRO A 109 -3.96 -8.98 -5.85
N ARG A 110 -3.42 -10.16 -5.55
CA ARG A 110 -4.19 -11.26 -4.93
C ARG A 110 -4.51 -10.98 -3.47
N LEU A 111 -3.61 -10.29 -2.76
CA LEU A 111 -3.83 -9.86 -1.37
C LEU A 111 -4.86 -8.74 -1.30
N GLU A 112 -4.87 -7.82 -2.25
CA GLU A 112 -5.79 -6.68 -2.31
C GLU A 112 -7.17 -7.04 -2.88
N LYS A 113 -7.24 -8.09 -3.71
CA LYS A 113 -8.46 -8.52 -4.37
C LYS A 113 -9.62 -8.67 -3.38
N ARG A 114 -10.80 -8.20 -3.75
CA ARG A 114 -12.06 -8.24 -2.99
C ARG A 114 -12.14 -7.31 -1.76
N THR A 115 -11.05 -6.84 -1.18
CA THR A 115 -11.10 -5.88 -0.06
C THR A 115 -11.80 -4.59 -0.48
N HIS A 116 -11.58 -4.15 -1.71
CA HIS A 116 -12.21 -2.96 -2.27
C HIS A 116 -13.75 -3.06 -2.37
N TYR A 117 -14.30 -4.26 -2.57
CA TYR A 117 -15.75 -4.43 -2.63
C TYR A 117 -16.46 -4.06 -1.33
N ILE A 118 -15.81 -4.17 -0.18
CA ILE A 118 -16.41 -3.81 1.11
C ILE A 118 -16.71 -2.31 1.15
N ALA A 119 -15.80 -1.46 0.67
CA ALA A 119 -16.04 -0.02 0.53
C ALA A 119 -17.13 0.29 -0.50
N THR A 120 -17.14 -0.45 -1.61
CA THR A 120 -18.18 -0.32 -2.63
C THR A 120 -19.57 -0.65 -2.05
N PHE A 121 -19.70 -1.72 -1.27
CA PHE A 121 -20.95 -2.07 -0.61
C PHE A 121 -21.39 -1.03 0.41
N ALA A 122 -20.46 -0.46 1.19
CA ALA A 122 -20.77 0.64 2.11
C ALA A 122 -21.35 1.85 1.36
N ASN A 123 -20.77 2.22 0.23
CA ASN A 123 -21.26 3.31 -0.59
C ASN A 123 -22.63 3.01 -1.22
N VAL A 124 -22.78 1.80 -1.78
CA VAL A 124 -24.05 1.38 -2.42
C VAL A 124 -25.18 1.33 -1.40
N ILE A 125 -24.96 0.81 -0.20
CA ILE A 125 -26.02 0.74 0.83
C ILE A 125 -26.43 2.14 1.29
N THR A 126 -25.50 3.09 1.37
CA THR A 126 -25.80 4.49 1.68
C THR A 126 -26.67 5.12 0.58
N LEU A 127 -26.35 4.86 -0.69
CA LEU A 127 -27.16 5.36 -1.82
C LEU A 127 -28.55 4.72 -1.87
N VAL A 128 -28.66 3.42 -1.55
CA VAL A 128 -29.95 2.73 -1.44
C VAL A 128 -30.80 3.32 -0.30
N GLY A 129 -30.17 3.63 0.85
CA GLY A 129 -30.83 4.31 1.95
C GLY A 129 -31.35 5.70 1.56
N LEU A 130 -30.53 6.48 0.86
CA LEU A 130 -30.95 7.81 0.35
C LEU A 130 -32.09 7.68 -0.68
N LEU A 131 -32.00 6.72 -1.59
CA LEU A 131 -33.08 6.44 -2.54
C LEU A 131 -34.38 6.08 -1.82
N GLY A 132 -34.28 5.30 -0.75
CA GLY A 132 -35.42 4.96 0.12
C GLY A 132 -36.10 6.18 0.74
N THR A 133 -35.31 7.20 1.17
CA THR A 133 -35.90 8.46 1.67
C THR A 133 -36.62 9.23 0.59
N ILE A 134 -36.03 9.38 -0.59
CA ILE A 134 -36.64 10.12 -1.71
C ILE A 134 -37.97 9.47 -2.10
N ILE A 135 -38.02 8.17 -2.31
CA ILE A 135 -39.21 7.44 -2.72
C ILE A 135 -40.25 7.44 -1.57
N GLY A 136 -39.79 7.31 -0.31
CA GLY A 136 -40.66 7.37 0.86
C GLY A 136 -41.37 8.69 0.96
N LEU A 137 -40.65 9.82 0.78
CA LEU A 137 -41.25 11.16 0.79
C LEU A 137 -42.21 11.40 -0.40
N ILE A 138 -41.83 10.98 -1.62
CA ILE A 138 -42.71 11.08 -2.78
C ILE A 138 -44.04 10.36 -2.52
N LYS A 139 -43.99 9.11 -2.03
CA LYS A 139 -45.19 8.36 -1.68
C LYS A 139 -45.98 9.02 -0.58
N GLY A 140 -45.32 9.58 0.45
CA GLY A 140 -45.97 10.30 1.53
C GLY A 140 -46.76 11.52 1.04
N PHE A 141 -46.13 12.38 0.23
CA PHE A 141 -46.79 13.55 -0.34
C PHE A 141 -47.95 13.17 -1.29
N THR A 142 -47.77 12.12 -2.09
CA THR A 142 -48.84 11.64 -2.98
C THR A 142 -50.05 11.13 -2.17
N ALA A 143 -49.79 10.37 -1.09
CA ALA A 143 -50.87 9.86 -0.23
C ALA A 143 -51.63 10.98 0.51
N VAL A 144 -50.93 12.00 1.00
CA VAL A 144 -51.50 13.16 1.67
C VAL A 144 -52.42 13.95 0.75
N ALA A 145 -52.18 13.95 -0.57
CA ALA A 145 -53.07 14.62 -1.52
C ALA A 145 -54.46 13.98 -1.61
N ALA A 146 -54.59 12.70 -1.29
CA ALA A 146 -55.80 11.89 -1.46
C ALA A 146 -56.64 11.72 -0.18
N VAL A 147 -56.19 12.20 1.01
CA VAL A 147 -56.85 12.01 2.30
C VAL A 147 -57.49 13.26 2.86
N ASN A 148 -58.39 13.10 3.84
CA ASN A 148 -59.04 14.19 4.53
C ASN A 148 -58.06 15.10 5.26
N PRO A 149 -58.36 16.42 5.39
CA PRO A 149 -57.45 17.38 6.06
C PRO A 149 -57.04 16.98 7.48
N ALA A 150 -57.91 16.30 8.22
CA ALA A 150 -57.64 15.85 9.60
C ALA A 150 -56.57 14.76 9.69
N GLU A 151 -56.41 13.92 8.67
CA GLU A 151 -55.46 12.77 8.63
C GLU A 151 -54.14 13.11 7.95
N LYS A 152 -54.06 14.26 7.27
CA LYS A 152 -52.88 14.64 6.48
C LYS A 152 -51.59 14.70 7.30
N ALA A 153 -51.67 15.29 8.51
CA ALA A 153 -50.50 15.44 9.37
C ALA A 153 -49.94 14.10 9.87
N GLU A 154 -50.85 13.20 10.25
CA GLU A 154 -50.47 11.85 10.73
C GLU A 154 -49.83 11.01 9.61
N MET A 155 -50.44 10.98 8.43
CA MET A 155 -49.94 10.25 7.28
C MET A 155 -48.59 10.78 6.79
N LEU A 156 -48.40 12.10 6.79
CA LEU A 156 -47.11 12.71 6.43
C LEU A 156 -46.02 12.35 7.45
N SER A 157 -46.33 12.44 8.75
CA SER A 157 -45.42 12.08 9.83
C SER A 157 -44.99 10.61 9.74
N ALA A 158 -45.91 9.69 9.49
CA ALA A 158 -45.62 8.28 9.31
C ALA A 158 -44.70 8.02 8.10
N SER A 159 -44.97 8.67 6.95
CA SER A 159 -44.16 8.53 5.74
C SER A 159 -42.73 9.08 5.91
N ILE A 160 -42.61 10.22 6.62
CA ILE A 160 -41.28 10.79 6.95
C ILE A 160 -40.51 9.84 7.87
N SER A 161 -41.17 9.28 8.89
CA SER A 161 -40.55 8.33 9.81
C SER A 161 -39.99 7.09 9.07
N ILE A 162 -40.78 6.49 8.18
CA ILE A 162 -40.35 5.35 7.35
C ILE A 162 -39.12 5.73 6.49
N ALA A 163 -39.18 6.90 5.85
CA ALA A 163 -38.07 7.38 5.01
C ALA A 163 -36.79 7.55 5.84
N MET A 164 -36.87 8.22 6.99
CA MET A 164 -35.70 8.43 7.86
C MET A 164 -35.12 7.12 8.40
N ASN A 165 -35.97 6.14 8.75
CA ASN A 165 -35.53 4.83 9.23
C ASN A 165 -34.67 4.09 8.18
N ASN A 166 -35.01 4.19 6.88
CA ASN A 166 -34.20 3.60 5.81
C ASN A 166 -32.79 4.16 5.76
N THR A 167 -32.63 5.47 5.84
CA THR A 167 -31.30 6.10 5.84
C THR A 167 -30.55 5.82 7.13
N ALA A 168 -31.21 5.84 8.28
CA ALA A 168 -30.59 5.49 9.55
C ALA A 168 -30.01 4.04 9.51
N PHE A 169 -30.79 3.10 8.98
CA PHE A 169 -30.31 1.72 8.79
C PHE A 169 -29.13 1.63 7.84
N ALA A 170 -29.22 2.30 6.69
CA ALA A 170 -28.13 2.31 5.71
C ALA A 170 -26.82 2.84 6.31
N LEU A 171 -26.86 3.91 7.06
CA LEU A 171 -25.69 4.49 7.74
C LEU A 171 -25.18 3.58 8.88
N MET A 172 -26.08 2.97 9.64
CA MET A 172 -25.72 2.01 10.69
C MET A 172 -24.92 0.82 10.15
N VAL A 173 -25.15 0.41 8.90
CA VAL A 173 -24.39 -0.66 8.23
C VAL A 173 -23.17 -0.13 7.50
N ALA A 174 -23.27 1.02 6.83
CA ALA A 174 -22.18 1.58 6.03
C ALA A 174 -20.96 1.96 6.87
N ILE A 175 -21.17 2.56 8.05
CA ILE A 175 -20.08 3.01 8.93
C ILE A 175 -19.18 1.83 9.38
N PRO A 176 -19.71 0.74 9.95
CA PRO A 176 -18.91 -0.44 10.27
C PRO A 176 -18.18 -1.04 9.05
N PHE A 177 -18.82 -1.06 7.87
CA PHE A 177 -18.19 -1.58 6.65
C PHE A 177 -16.97 -0.75 6.24
N LEU A 178 -17.05 0.58 6.32
CA LEU A 178 -15.90 1.45 6.05
C LEU A 178 -14.77 1.24 7.06
N LEU A 179 -15.10 1.05 8.34
CA LEU A 179 -14.10 0.74 9.36
C LEU A 179 -13.43 -0.63 9.13
N ILE A 180 -14.22 -1.66 8.78
CA ILE A 180 -13.72 -2.98 8.44
C ILE A 180 -12.82 -2.90 7.19
N HIS A 181 -13.23 -2.15 6.17
CA HIS A 181 -12.43 -1.93 4.97
C HIS A 181 -11.07 -1.31 5.31
N ALA A 182 -11.06 -0.21 6.08
CA ALA A 182 -9.83 0.47 6.49
C ALA A 182 -8.91 -0.46 7.29
N PHE A 183 -9.47 -1.27 8.21
CA PHE A 183 -8.71 -2.25 8.98
C PHE A 183 -8.10 -3.33 8.09
N LEU A 184 -8.86 -3.90 7.16
CA LEU A 184 -8.37 -4.94 6.23
C LEU A 184 -7.31 -4.38 5.28
N GLN A 185 -7.46 -3.15 4.82
CA GLN A 185 -6.48 -2.47 3.98
C GLN A 185 -5.16 -2.26 4.73
N ALA A 186 -5.20 -1.81 5.97
CA ALA A 186 -4.01 -1.70 6.81
C ALA A 186 -3.32 -3.06 7.02
N ARG A 187 -4.09 -4.13 7.23
CA ARG A 187 -3.54 -5.50 7.36
C ARG A 187 -2.91 -6.02 6.08
N THR A 188 -3.47 -5.67 4.92
CA THR A 188 -2.87 -6.00 3.62
C THR A 188 -1.54 -5.27 3.45
N GLY A 189 -1.47 -3.98 3.78
CA GLY A 189 -0.23 -3.19 3.79
C GLY A 189 0.85 -3.84 4.66
N GLU A 190 0.54 -4.21 5.92
CA GLU A 190 1.50 -4.89 6.80
C GLU A 190 2.08 -6.19 6.20
N ILE A 191 1.27 -6.94 5.44
CA ILE A 191 1.75 -8.15 4.76
C ILE A 191 2.70 -7.78 3.61
N VAL A 192 2.35 -6.79 2.80
CA VAL A 192 3.17 -6.31 1.68
C VAL A 192 4.51 -5.78 2.19
N ASP A 193 4.50 -4.91 3.21
CA ASP A 193 5.71 -4.38 3.85
C ASP A 193 6.61 -5.52 4.38
N GLY A 194 6.00 -6.55 4.95
CA GLY A 194 6.71 -7.74 5.42
C GLY A 194 7.37 -8.54 4.28
N LEU A 195 6.72 -8.63 3.12
CA LEU A 195 7.29 -9.27 1.93
C LEU A 195 8.46 -8.45 1.37
N GLU A 196 8.34 -7.13 1.33
CA GLU A 196 9.39 -6.23 0.90
C GLU A 196 10.61 -6.27 1.82
N ALA A 197 10.39 -6.27 3.13
CA ALA A 197 11.45 -6.45 4.11
C ALA A 197 12.17 -7.79 3.94
N ALA A 198 11.46 -8.88 3.65
CA ALA A 198 12.04 -10.18 3.36
C ALA A 198 12.87 -10.17 2.07
N LYS A 199 12.40 -9.50 1.01
CA LYS A 199 13.14 -9.28 -0.25
C LYS A 199 14.46 -8.56 0.00
N ILE A 200 14.42 -7.43 0.70
CA ILE A 200 15.61 -6.64 1.04
C ILE A 200 16.60 -7.46 1.89
N SER A 201 16.11 -8.17 2.90
CA SER A 201 16.93 -9.04 3.74
C SER A 201 17.62 -10.15 2.95
N PHE A 202 16.91 -10.77 2.02
CA PHE A 202 17.47 -11.77 1.11
C PHE A 202 18.60 -11.18 0.24
N LEU A 203 18.35 -10.07 -0.45
CA LEU A 203 19.34 -9.41 -1.30
C LEU A 203 20.61 -9.03 -0.54
N ASN A 204 20.46 -8.49 0.67
CA ASN A 204 21.60 -8.13 1.52
C ASN A 204 22.38 -9.35 1.97
N THR A 205 21.71 -10.46 2.28
CA THR A 205 22.36 -11.73 2.65
C THR A 205 23.18 -12.28 1.48
N VAL A 206 22.62 -12.32 0.28
CA VAL A 206 23.30 -12.76 -0.93
C VAL A 206 24.53 -11.89 -1.22
N GLN A 207 24.44 -10.58 -1.08
CA GLN A 207 25.56 -9.67 -1.28
C GLN A 207 26.71 -9.92 -0.29
N ARG A 208 26.37 -10.05 1.01
CA ARG A 208 27.36 -10.31 2.03
C ARG A 208 28.14 -11.59 1.73
N MET A 209 27.46 -12.66 1.36
CA MET A 209 28.10 -13.93 1.06
C MET A 209 28.98 -13.87 -0.19
N ARG A 210 28.56 -13.13 -1.22
CA ARG A 210 29.40 -12.89 -2.42
C ARG A 210 30.65 -12.11 -2.06
N ALA A 211 30.56 -11.09 -1.23
CA ALA A 211 31.70 -10.31 -0.76
C ALA A 211 32.67 -11.17 0.06
N GLU A 212 32.16 -11.99 0.99
CA GLU A 212 32.98 -12.93 1.77
C GLU A 212 33.71 -13.96 0.89
N SER A 213 33.03 -14.47 -0.15
CA SER A 213 33.64 -15.40 -1.12
C SER A 213 34.77 -14.77 -1.94
N GLN A 214 34.66 -13.49 -2.28
CA GLN A 214 35.70 -12.75 -3.00
C GLN A 214 36.92 -12.45 -2.14
N VAL A 215 36.72 -12.11 -0.87
CA VAL A 215 37.82 -11.88 0.08
C VAL A 215 38.57 -13.19 0.37
N GLY A 216 37.86 -14.32 0.48
CA GLY A 216 38.48 -15.64 0.68
C GLY A 216 39.34 -16.13 -0.53
N GLN A 217 39.01 -15.71 -1.74
CA GLN A 217 39.80 -16.05 -2.94
C GLN A 217 40.95 -15.08 -3.18
N GLY A 218 40.91 -13.85 -2.67
CA GLY A 218 42.00 -12.88 -2.75
C GLY A 218 43.17 -13.14 -1.77
N GLY A 219 42.98 -14.01 -0.78
CA GLY A 219 43.98 -14.32 0.25
C GLY A 219 45.11 -15.25 -0.17
N HIS A 220 45.17 -15.69 -1.41
CA HIS A 220 46.29 -16.51 -1.98
C HIS A 220 47.13 -15.75 -2.99
N ALA A 221 47.11 -14.43 -3.01
CA ALA A 221 48.16 -13.66 -3.69
C ALA A 221 49.42 -13.73 -2.83
N ALA A 222 50.45 -14.31 -3.42
CA ALA A 222 51.77 -14.62 -2.86
C ALA A 222 52.36 -13.48 -2.00
N PRO A 223 53.23 -13.84 -1.01
CA PRO A 223 53.98 -12.82 -0.30
C PRO A 223 54.86 -12.07 -1.30
N PHE A 224 54.67 -10.77 -1.34
CA PHE A 224 55.49 -9.83 -2.10
C PHE A 224 56.97 -10.12 -1.76
N ALA A 225 57.68 -10.74 -2.68
CA ALA A 225 59.12 -10.87 -2.61
C ALA A 225 59.67 -9.44 -2.46
N ALA A 226 60.33 -9.20 -1.37
CA ALA A 226 61.07 -7.98 -1.10
C ALA A 226 62.12 -7.86 -2.24
N SER A 227 61.77 -7.10 -3.28
CA SER A 227 62.76 -6.66 -4.28
C SER A 227 63.57 -5.52 -3.62
N ALA A 228 64.86 -5.82 -3.47
CA ALA A 228 65.90 -4.96 -2.98
C ALA A 228 65.79 -3.54 -3.58
N GLN A 229 65.84 -2.56 -2.72
CA GLN A 229 66.05 -1.17 -3.08
C GLN A 229 67.43 -1.03 -3.73
N PRO A 230 67.54 -0.46 -4.90
CA PRO A 230 68.85 0.05 -5.35
C PRO A 230 69.20 1.33 -4.59
N ALA A 231 70.48 1.40 -4.22
CA ALA A 231 71.09 2.47 -3.46
C ALA A 231 70.78 3.86 -4.02
N HIS A 232 70.46 4.75 -3.14
CA HIS A 232 70.25 6.17 -3.35
C HIS A 232 71.62 6.78 -3.67
N GLU A 233 71.86 7.24 -4.90
CA GLU A 233 72.90 8.21 -5.19
C GLU A 233 72.46 9.61 -4.81
N PRO A 234 73.36 10.40 -4.17
CA PRO A 234 73.00 11.76 -3.75
C PRO A 234 73.10 12.73 -4.93
N TYR A 235 71.99 13.36 -5.24
CA TYR A 235 71.91 14.47 -6.20
C TYR A 235 72.62 15.73 -5.65
N PRO A 236 73.51 16.41 -6.43
CA PRO A 236 74.15 17.66 -6.02
C PRO A 236 73.15 18.84 -6.09
N ASN A 237 73.16 19.61 -5.05
CA ASN A 237 72.41 20.83 -4.86
C ASN A 237 72.96 21.97 -5.72
N PRO A 238 72.20 22.66 -6.60
CA PRO A 238 72.65 23.92 -7.17
C PRO A 238 72.15 25.10 -6.29
N VAL A 239 73.12 25.83 -5.84
CA VAL A 239 73.07 27.11 -5.09
C VAL A 239 72.51 28.23 -5.95
N GLY A 240 71.58 28.96 -5.38
CA GLY A 240 71.34 30.38 -5.33
C GLY A 240 71.23 31.26 -6.60
N HIS A 241 70.27 32.03 -6.56
CA HIS A 241 70.10 33.48 -6.90
C HIS A 241 68.59 33.69 -7.13
N GLY A 242 67.90 34.44 -6.39
CA GLY A 242 68.05 35.86 -6.14
C GLY A 242 66.83 36.59 -6.56
N ALA A 243 66.20 37.20 -5.60
CA ALA A 243 65.51 38.49 -5.64
C ALA A 243 64.18 38.67 -6.39
N SER A 244 63.17 38.94 -5.57
CA SER A 244 62.35 40.18 -5.62
C SER A 244 61.29 40.30 -6.73
N HIS A 245 60.08 40.43 -6.39
CA HIS A 245 59.27 41.65 -6.39
C HIS A 245 57.78 41.38 -6.18
N LEU A 246 57.30 41.98 -5.08
CA LEU A 246 56.13 42.89 -4.99
C LEU A 246 54.77 42.35 -5.50
N ALA A 247 53.88 42.12 -4.56
CA ALA A 247 52.94 43.09 -3.98
C ALA A 247 51.88 43.59 -4.97
N GLN A 248 50.66 43.29 -4.64
CA GLN A 248 49.48 44.18 -4.58
C GLN A 248 48.22 43.31 -4.63
N ALA A 249 47.50 43.23 -3.53
CA ALA A 249 46.52 44.17 -3.04
C ALA A 249 45.13 43.98 -3.62
N HIS A 250 44.24 43.62 -2.72
CA HIS A 250 42.80 43.78 -2.67
C HIS A 250 42.29 45.09 -3.27
N PRO A 251 41.02 45.42 -3.39
CA PRO A 251 39.79 44.83 -2.78
C PRO A 251 38.52 44.96 -3.65
N GLY A 252 37.38 44.58 -3.08
CA GLY A 252 36.15 45.30 -3.36
C GLY A 252 34.89 44.42 -3.57
N HIS A 253 34.14 44.31 -2.54
CA HIS A 253 32.74 44.75 -2.35
C HIS A 253 31.76 44.60 -3.52
N GLY A 254 30.62 44.04 -3.20
CA GLY A 254 29.40 44.19 -3.97
C GLY A 254 28.21 43.39 -3.42
N THR A 255 27.70 43.86 -2.31
CA THR A 255 26.31 43.58 -1.86
C THR A 255 25.31 44.15 -2.88
N HIS A 256 24.32 43.39 -3.29
CA HIS A 256 23.02 43.95 -3.69
C HIS A 256 21.88 43.06 -3.29
N THR A 257 21.14 43.58 -2.35
CA THR A 257 19.71 43.35 -2.03
C THR A 257 18.82 43.80 -3.20
N GLY A 258 17.68 43.14 -3.36
CA GLY A 258 16.58 43.60 -4.21
C GLY A 258 15.56 42.46 -4.38
N THR A 259 14.61 42.32 -3.50
CA THR A 259 13.20 42.75 -3.46
C THR A 259 12.39 42.50 -4.73
N ALA A 260 11.31 41.75 -4.47
CA ALA A 260 9.92 41.95 -4.89
C ALA A 260 9.45 41.54 -6.28
N GLY A 261 8.44 40.75 -6.28
CA GLY A 261 7.18 41.07 -6.93
C GLY A 261 6.65 40.04 -7.94
N PRO A 262 5.35 39.85 -7.94
CA PRO A 262 4.68 38.75 -8.58
C PRO A 262 4.02 39.17 -9.90
N ALA A 263 3.86 38.25 -10.83
CA ALA A 263 2.89 38.29 -11.96
C ALA A 263 3.15 37.05 -12.81
N ALA A 264 2.24 36.38 -13.44
CA ALA A 264 0.85 36.51 -13.80
C ALA A 264 0.45 35.18 -14.45
N ARG A 265 -0.78 34.78 -14.26
CA ARG A 265 -1.48 33.82 -15.11
C ARG A 265 -1.60 34.36 -16.54
N PRO A 266 -1.78 33.50 -17.54
CA PRO A 266 -2.89 33.72 -18.45
C PRO A 266 -3.86 32.53 -18.50
N ALA A 267 -5.13 32.87 -18.37
CA ALA A 267 -6.26 32.13 -18.88
C ALA A 267 -6.34 32.33 -20.40
N HIS A 268 -6.78 31.30 -21.11
CA HIS A 268 -7.50 31.34 -22.40
C HIS A 268 -7.71 29.88 -22.80
N ALA A 269 -8.75 29.42 -23.36
CA ALA A 269 -10.00 29.98 -23.80
C ALA A 269 -10.96 28.82 -24.06
N ALA A 270 -12.20 29.10 -23.85
CA ALA A 270 -13.32 28.30 -24.30
C ALA A 270 -13.28 28.08 -25.80
N HIS A 271 -13.65 26.90 -26.30
CA HIS A 271 -14.29 26.77 -27.59
C HIS A 271 -15.50 25.86 -27.50
N ALA A 272 -16.58 26.47 -27.67
CA ALA A 272 -17.91 25.92 -27.85
C ALA A 272 -18.08 25.28 -29.22
N LEU A 273 -19.10 24.49 -29.33
CA LEU A 273 -20.05 24.33 -30.41
C LEU A 273 -20.12 22.99 -31.14
N ARG A 274 -21.35 22.45 -31.07
CA ARG A 274 -22.19 21.80 -32.10
C ARG A 274 -21.79 20.36 -32.44
N GLY A 275 -22.66 19.47 -32.52
CA GLY A 275 -24.08 19.35 -32.82
C GLY A 275 -24.37 17.90 -33.23
N ALA A 276 -25.58 17.55 -33.12
CA ALA A 276 -26.37 16.40 -33.49
C ALA A 276 -26.74 15.48 -32.34
#